data_d75d2032bf86f736d3841d51baf888d8
#
_entry.id   d75d2032bf86f736d3841d51baf888d8
#
_cell.length_a   1.000
_cell.length_b   1.000
_cell.length_c   1.000
_cell.angle_alpha   90.00
_cell.angle_beta   90.00
_cell.angle_gamma   90.00
#
_symmetry.space_group_name_H-M   'P 1'
#
loop_
_entity.id
_entity.type
_entity.pdbx_description
1 polymer ?
#
loop_
_entity_poly.entity_id
_entity_poly.type
_entity_poly.pdbx_seq_one_letter_code
_entity_poly.pdbx_strand_id
1 'polypeptide(L)'
;FPYTTLFRSKIELNASGGSGYLDNVMSNFPNKDKVITCHNFYPQRYTGLSLEHFNNCNKAMKEYGLHTAAFVSSNNNDTFGPWPVREGLCTLEMHRDMPIDVQAKHLFATGIDDVIIANCYASEEELKALSEINKEMLEFTVELVDGIPEIERKIVLEEFHFNRGDNSEYMARSTQSRVKYKGEKFPPFNTPDIKRGDIIVESDLYTRYAGELQVALKDMKNSGKSNVVARIVEEELFLLDYIEPWTKFSFKLKK
;
A
#
# COMPACT_ATOMS: atom_id res chain seq x y z
N PHE A 1 26.31 31.40 -0.88
CA PHE A 1 25.39 30.36 -0.32
C PHE A 1 25.85 29.63 0.96
N PRO A 2 27.05 29.82 1.53
CA PRO A 2 27.53 28.96 2.61
C PRO A 2 26.75 29.08 3.93
N TYR A 3 26.09 30.19 4.20
CA TYR A 3 25.45 30.43 5.51
C TYR A 3 24.00 29.90 5.62
N THR A 4 23.26 29.80 4.53
CA THR A 4 21.89 29.26 4.54
C THR A 4 21.87 27.74 4.56
N THR A 5 22.84 27.11 3.90
CA THR A 5 22.94 25.64 3.79
C THR A 5 23.33 24.99 5.12
N LEU A 6 24.16 25.65 5.93
CA LEU A 6 24.64 25.10 7.21
C LEU A 6 23.60 25.11 8.33
N PHE A 7 22.59 25.98 8.27
CA PHE A 7 21.67 26.16 9.40
C PHE A 7 20.20 25.83 9.13
N ARG A 8 19.73 25.86 7.88
CA ARG A 8 18.30 25.71 7.56
C ARG A 8 17.97 24.67 6.49
N SER A 9 18.92 24.36 5.60
CA SER A 9 18.68 23.47 4.47
C SER A 9 19.16 22.05 4.77
N LYS A 10 18.47 21.07 4.20
CA LYS A 10 18.91 19.69 4.10
C LYS A 10 19.56 19.46 2.73
N ILE A 11 20.43 18.49 2.63
CA ILE A 11 21.03 18.01 1.38
C ILE A 11 20.23 16.83 0.93
N GLU A 12 19.68 16.90 -0.28
CA GLU A 12 18.99 15.78 -0.90
C GLU A 12 19.96 14.96 -1.75
N LEU A 13 20.03 13.67 -1.49
CA LEU A 13 20.81 12.71 -2.26
C LEU A 13 19.91 11.88 -3.16
N ASN A 14 20.40 11.56 -4.35
CA ASN A 14 19.71 10.66 -5.26
C ASN A 14 19.71 9.22 -4.69
N ALA A 15 18.52 8.70 -4.39
CA ALA A 15 18.35 7.36 -3.86
C ALA A 15 18.45 6.25 -4.92
N SER A 16 18.31 6.58 -6.22
CA SER A 16 18.22 5.59 -7.30
C SER A 16 19.55 4.98 -7.72
N GLY A 17 20.67 5.56 -7.26
CA GLY A 17 22.04 5.19 -7.71
C GLY A 17 22.64 3.95 -7.03
N GLY A 18 21.94 3.32 -6.11
CA GLY A 18 22.44 2.16 -5.36
C GLY A 18 23.26 2.51 -4.11
N SER A 19 23.66 1.49 -3.33
CA SER A 19 24.26 1.67 -2.00
C SER A 19 25.67 2.25 -2.04
N GLY A 20 26.50 1.92 -3.03
CA GLY A 20 27.92 2.31 -3.04
C GLY A 20 28.15 3.83 -3.08
N TYR A 21 27.29 4.59 -3.76
CA TYR A 21 27.33 6.05 -3.72
C TYR A 21 26.95 6.59 -2.33
N LEU A 22 25.88 6.05 -1.76
CA LEU A 22 25.38 6.43 -0.43
C LEU A 22 26.44 6.15 0.64
N ASP A 23 27.03 4.94 0.63
CA ASP A 23 28.05 4.53 1.60
C ASP A 23 29.24 5.49 1.58
N ASN A 24 29.69 5.90 0.39
CA ASN A 24 30.79 6.86 0.25
C ASN A 24 30.42 8.23 0.83
N VAL A 25 29.23 8.75 0.50
CA VAL A 25 28.77 10.04 1.04
C VAL A 25 28.63 9.97 2.57
N MET A 26 27.95 8.93 3.08
CA MET A 26 27.65 8.82 4.52
C MET A 26 28.89 8.57 5.37
N SER A 27 29.91 7.91 4.81
CA SER A 27 31.20 7.71 5.49
C SER A 27 31.96 9.03 5.68
N ASN A 28 31.75 9.99 4.78
CA ASN A 28 32.45 11.28 4.79
C ASN A 28 31.61 12.45 5.33
N PHE A 29 30.31 12.25 5.57
CA PHE A 29 29.39 13.27 6.03
C PHE A 29 28.73 12.87 7.37
N PRO A 30 29.22 13.37 8.50
CA PRO A 30 28.80 12.88 9.82
C PRO A 30 27.39 13.33 10.24
N ASN A 31 26.83 14.39 9.63
CA ASN A 31 25.56 14.97 10.07
C ASN A 31 24.37 14.39 9.27
N LYS A 32 23.92 13.20 9.65
CA LYS A 32 22.81 12.50 9.01
C LYS A 32 21.48 13.26 9.07
N ASP A 33 21.25 14.07 10.10
CA ASP A 33 20.01 14.85 10.27
C ASP A 33 19.84 15.91 9.18
N LYS A 34 20.90 16.23 8.46
CA LYS A 34 20.90 17.16 7.34
C LYS A 34 20.79 16.50 5.98
N VAL A 35 20.67 15.17 5.94
CA VAL A 35 20.54 14.40 4.70
C VAL A 35 19.12 13.88 4.57
N ILE A 36 18.53 14.05 3.41
CA ILE A 36 17.33 13.39 2.95
C ILE A 36 17.62 12.71 1.61
N THR A 37 16.80 11.78 1.21
CA THR A 37 16.97 11.05 -0.05
C THR A 37 15.71 11.09 -0.88
N CYS A 38 15.87 11.13 -2.21
CA CYS A 38 14.75 11.07 -3.13
C CYS A 38 15.12 10.20 -4.34
N HIS A 39 14.24 9.29 -4.69
CA HIS A 39 14.38 8.55 -5.94
C HIS A 39 14.14 9.45 -7.15
N ASN A 40 14.69 9.09 -8.31
CA ASN A 40 14.37 9.76 -9.56
C ASN A 40 12.96 9.40 -10.05
N PHE A 41 12.42 10.22 -10.94
CA PHE A 41 11.33 9.88 -11.85
C PHE A 41 11.89 9.58 -13.26
N TYR A 42 11.11 8.86 -14.07
CA TYR A 42 11.57 8.35 -15.37
C TYR A 42 10.56 8.67 -16.48
N PRO A 43 10.85 9.69 -17.33
CA PRO A 43 9.91 10.14 -18.36
C PRO A 43 9.70 9.15 -19.50
N GLN A 44 10.73 8.36 -19.82
CA GLN A 44 10.67 7.38 -20.89
C GLN A 44 10.09 6.05 -20.38
N ARG A 45 9.11 5.51 -21.10
CA ARG A 45 8.52 4.20 -20.81
C ARG A 45 9.58 3.11 -20.80
N TYR A 46 9.49 2.17 -19.88
CA TYR A 46 10.41 1.06 -19.64
C TYR A 46 11.79 1.44 -19.07
N THR A 47 11.96 2.66 -18.60
CA THR A 47 13.20 3.09 -17.92
C THR A 47 13.06 3.32 -16.43
N GLY A 48 11.85 3.24 -15.88
CA GLY A 48 11.59 3.31 -14.44
C GLY A 48 12.26 2.16 -13.68
N LEU A 49 12.47 2.35 -12.38
CA LEU A 49 13.13 1.33 -11.56
C LEU A 49 12.32 0.03 -11.50
N SER A 50 13.03 -1.09 -11.48
CA SER A 50 12.44 -2.36 -11.06
C SER A 50 12.18 -2.32 -9.54
N LEU A 51 11.18 -3.04 -9.08
CA LEU A 51 10.85 -3.14 -7.65
C LEU A 51 12.03 -3.71 -6.83
N GLU A 52 12.73 -4.69 -7.37
CA GLU A 52 13.91 -5.29 -6.73
C GLU A 52 15.01 -4.25 -6.49
N HIS A 53 15.40 -3.50 -7.53
CA HIS A 53 16.42 -2.46 -7.40
C HIS A 53 16.00 -1.36 -6.42
N PHE A 54 14.74 -0.90 -6.52
CA PHE A 54 14.15 0.08 -5.63
C PHE A 54 14.20 -0.38 -4.16
N ASN A 55 13.79 -1.62 -3.86
CA ASN A 55 13.82 -2.16 -2.51
C ASN A 55 15.25 -2.29 -1.96
N ASN A 56 16.22 -2.67 -2.79
CA ASN A 56 17.64 -2.73 -2.41
C ASN A 56 18.18 -1.33 -2.05
N CYS A 57 17.82 -0.30 -2.82
CA CYS A 57 18.16 1.08 -2.49
C CYS A 57 17.52 1.52 -1.17
N ASN A 58 16.22 1.28 -1.00
CA ASN A 58 15.49 1.65 0.23
C ASN A 58 16.07 0.99 1.47
N LYS A 59 16.47 -0.28 1.38
CA LYS A 59 17.12 -0.97 2.49
C LYS A 59 18.38 -0.23 2.96
N ALA A 60 19.25 0.18 2.02
CA ALA A 60 20.44 0.95 2.35
C ALA A 60 20.11 2.31 3.00
N MET A 61 19.07 3.03 2.48
CA MET A 61 18.64 4.30 3.07
C MET A 61 18.15 4.13 4.51
N LYS A 62 17.34 3.08 4.75
CA LYS A 62 16.82 2.75 6.09
C LYS A 62 17.91 2.35 7.09
N GLU A 63 18.94 1.64 6.66
CA GLU A 63 20.10 1.28 7.50
C GLU A 63 20.83 2.53 8.02
N TYR A 64 20.84 3.61 7.25
CA TYR A 64 21.36 4.91 7.68
C TYR A 64 20.34 5.77 8.44
N GLY A 65 19.08 5.35 8.52
CA GLY A 65 17.97 6.11 9.14
C GLY A 65 17.60 7.36 8.35
N LEU A 66 17.78 7.36 7.03
CA LEU A 66 17.51 8.51 6.18
C LEU A 66 16.04 8.58 5.78
N HIS A 67 15.51 9.79 5.74
CA HIS A 67 14.19 10.11 5.21
C HIS A 67 14.19 10.00 3.68
N THR A 68 13.21 9.30 3.12
CA THR A 68 13.20 8.91 1.70
C THR A 68 11.92 9.33 1.01
N ALA A 69 12.04 9.93 -0.17
CA ALA A 69 10.93 10.29 -1.04
C ALA A 69 10.96 9.51 -2.38
N ALA A 70 9.80 9.39 -3.00
CA ALA A 70 9.67 8.83 -4.36
C ALA A 70 8.51 9.50 -5.12
N PHE A 71 8.52 9.35 -6.44
CA PHE A 71 7.56 10.01 -7.31
C PHE A 71 6.43 9.09 -7.73
N VAL A 72 5.22 9.68 -7.73
CA VAL A 72 4.02 9.18 -8.40
C VAL A 72 3.69 10.09 -9.58
N SER A 73 2.95 9.58 -10.52
CA SER A 73 2.57 10.31 -11.74
C SER A 73 1.05 10.42 -11.85
N SER A 74 0.55 11.62 -12.08
CA SER A 74 -0.82 11.82 -12.51
C SER A 74 -1.00 11.28 -13.94
N ASN A 75 -2.12 10.61 -14.17
CA ASN A 75 -2.54 10.13 -15.49
C ASN A 75 -3.56 11.09 -16.16
N ASN A 76 -3.75 12.30 -15.61
CA ASN A 76 -4.60 13.32 -16.20
C ASN A 76 -4.06 13.78 -17.55
N ASN A 77 -4.94 13.94 -18.53
CA ASN A 77 -4.57 14.37 -19.88
C ASN A 77 -4.01 15.80 -19.95
N ASP A 78 -4.35 16.64 -18.98
CA ASP A 78 -3.93 18.04 -18.90
C ASP A 78 -2.61 18.25 -18.15
N THR A 79 -1.90 17.16 -17.81
CA THR A 79 -0.61 17.24 -17.12
C THR A 79 0.43 17.98 -17.94
N PHE A 80 1.26 18.73 -17.23
CA PHE A 80 2.33 19.54 -17.80
C PHE A 80 3.64 19.33 -17.03
N GLY A 81 4.76 19.56 -17.71
CA GLY A 81 6.08 19.54 -17.12
C GLY A 81 7.17 19.83 -18.14
N PRO A 82 8.41 20.08 -17.70
CA PRO A 82 9.54 20.34 -18.59
C PRO A 82 10.03 19.09 -19.35
N TRP A 83 9.51 17.92 -18.99
CA TRP A 83 9.80 16.62 -19.58
C TRP A 83 8.62 16.13 -20.41
N PRO A 84 8.79 15.15 -21.31
CA PRO A 84 7.64 14.42 -21.87
C PRO A 84 6.85 13.75 -20.74
N VAL A 85 5.63 14.24 -20.48
CA VAL A 85 4.83 13.81 -19.31
C VAL A 85 3.75 12.77 -19.66
N ARG A 86 3.45 12.59 -20.94
CA ARG A 86 2.33 11.76 -21.39
C ARG A 86 2.53 10.25 -21.18
N GLU A 87 3.75 9.82 -20.97
CA GLU A 87 4.09 8.44 -20.63
C GLU A 87 4.26 8.22 -19.13
N GLY A 88 3.95 9.22 -18.33
CA GLY A 88 4.13 9.22 -16.88
C GLY A 88 5.53 9.61 -16.43
N LEU A 89 5.66 9.99 -15.17
CA LEU A 89 6.90 10.39 -14.49
C LEU A 89 7.07 9.66 -13.17
N CYS A 90 6.74 8.38 -13.11
CA CYS A 90 6.81 7.59 -11.88
C CYS A 90 8.25 7.13 -11.56
N THR A 91 8.53 6.80 -10.31
CA THR A 91 9.79 6.18 -9.89
C THR A 91 9.84 4.71 -10.31
N LEU A 92 8.80 3.94 -10.00
CA LEU A 92 8.71 2.52 -10.34
C LEU A 92 8.05 2.33 -11.70
N GLU A 93 8.66 1.53 -12.57
CA GLU A 93 8.07 1.25 -13.89
C GLU A 93 6.67 0.64 -13.80
N MET A 94 6.45 -0.25 -12.85
CA MET A 94 5.15 -0.89 -12.64
C MET A 94 4.02 0.09 -12.32
N HIS A 95 4.33 1.30 -11.85
CA HIS A 95 3.34 2.32 -11.51
C HIS A 95 2.80 3.10 -12.70
N ARG A 96 3.45 3.01 -13.85
CA ARG A 96 3.26 3.93 -14.99
C ARG A 96 1.81 4.14 -15.43
N ASP A 97 1.04 3.07 -15.46
CA ASP A 97 -0.36 3.10 -15.88
C ASP A 97 -1.36 2.87 -14.71
N MET A 98 -0.85 2.83 -13.47
CA MET A 98 -1.69 2.64 -12.28
C MET A 98 -2.36 3.95 -11.83
N PRO A 99 -3.53 3.88 -11.18
CA PRO A 99 -4.11 5.02 -10.47
C PRO A 99 -3.14 5.62 -9.47
N ILE A 100 -3.12 6.96 -9.33
CA ILE A 100 -2.12 7.67 -8.53
C ILE A 100 -2.15 7.29 -7.03
N ASP A 101 -3.34 7.00 -6.50
CA ASP A 101 -3.52 6.55 -5.12
C ASP A 101 -2.97 5.14 -4.90
N VAL A 102 -3.10 4.24 -5.88
CA VAL A 102 -2.49 2.89 -5.84
C VAL A 102 -0.96 2.99 -5.87
N GLN A 103 -0.40 3.88 -6.70
CA GLN A 103 1.03 4.16 -6.72
C GLN A 103 1.51 4.62 -5.34
N ALA A 104 0.81 5.57 -4.71
CA ALA A 104 1.17 6.13 -3.42
C ALA A 104 1.04 5.10 -2.27
N LYS A 105 -0.06 4.32 -2.25
CA LYS A 105 -0.24 3.21 -1.29
C LYS A 105 0.92 2.22 -1.36
N HIS A 106 1.36 1.87 -2.58
CA HIS A 106 2.48 0.96 -2.77
C HIS A 106 3.79 1.55 -2.23
N LEU A 107 4.10 2.80 -2.55
CA LEU A 107 5.30 3.47 -2.04
C LEU A 107 5.30 3.50 -0.51
N PHE A 108 4.20 3.85 0.14
CA PHE A 108 4.10 3.80 1.60
C PHE A 108 4.25 2.38 2.15
N ALA A 109 3.68 1.37 1.49
CA ALA A 109 3.84 -0.03 1.88
C ALA A 109 5.31 -0.51 1.79
N THR A 110 6.12 0.04 0.87
CA THR A 110 7.57 -0.21 0.80
C THR A 110 8.36 0.57 1.85
N GLY A 111 7.71 1.47 2.58
CA GLY A 111 8.29 2.29 3.65
C GLY A 111 8.95 3.57 3.17
N ILE A 112 8.50 4.13 2.07
CA ILE A 112 8.80 5.52 1.66
C ILE A 112 8.10 6.48 2.62
N ASP A 113 8.78 7.55 3.00
CA ASP A 113 8.26 8.54 3.94
C ASP A 113 7.39 9.59 3.26
N ASP A 114 7.80 10.05 2.07
CA ASP A 114 7.12 11.09 1.31
C ASP A 114 6.87 10.68 -0.14
N VAL A 115 5.70 11.06 -0.64
CA VAL A 115 5.30 10.87 -2.04
C VAL A 115 5.20 12.23 -2.72
N ILE A 116 5.79 12.35 -3.90
CA ILE A 116 5.82 13.58 -4.70
C ILE A 116 5.12 13.34 -6.03
N ILE A 117 4.18 14.21 -6.40
CA ILE A 117 3.59 14.20 -7.74
C ILE A 117 4.59 14.80 -8.71
N ALA A 118 5.07 14.03 -9.69
CA ALA A 118 6.16 14.42 -10.58
C ALA A 118 5.75 15.37 -11.70
N ASN A 119 4.47 15.35 -12.10
CA ASN A 119 3.90 16.20 -13.15
C ASN A 119 2.87 17.18 -12.59
N CYS A 120 2.78 18.36 -13.18
CA CYS A 120 1.84 19.40 -12.77
C CYS A 120 0.41 19.08 -13.21
N TYR A 121 -0.55 19.68 -12.49
CA TYR A 121 -1.98 19.63 -12.82
C TYR A 121 -2.60 18.24 -12.70
N ALA A 122 -2.28 17.54 -11.61
CA ALA A 122 -3.10 16.41 -11.17
C ALA A 122 -4.57 16.87 -11.02
N SER A 123 -5.52 16.00 -11.33
CA SER A 123 -6.94 16.35 -11.22
C SER A 123 -7.38 16.50 -9.74
N GLU A 124 -8.50 17.19 -9.51
CA GLU A 124 -9.06 17.33 -8.17
C GLU A 124 -9.43 15.96 -7.55
N GLU A 125 -9.87 15.01 -8.39
CA GLU A 125 -10.16 13.64 -7.97
C GLU A 125 -8.88 12.91 -7.53
N GLU A 126 -7.77 13.07 -8.27
CA GLU A 126 -6.46 12.49 -7.92
C GLU A 126 -5.91 13.11 -6.62
N LEU A 127 -5.99 14.44 -6.48
CA LEU A 127 -5.56 15.13 -5.26
C LEU A 127 -6.40 14.70 -4.05
N LYS A 128 -7.71 14.55 -4.24
CA LYS A 128 -8.60 14.04 -3.20
C LYS A 128 -8.27 12.60 -2.83
N ALA A 129 -8.07 11.72 -3.81
CA ALA A 129 -7.70 10.33 -3.56
C ALA A 129 -6.39 10.21 -2.77
N LEU A 130 -5.37 11.02 -3.13
CA LEU A 130 -4.12 11.09 -2.38
C LEU A 130 -4.30 11.61 -0.94
N SER A 131 -5.14 12.63 -0.75
CA SER A 131 -5.39 13.21 0.58
C SER A 131 -6.10 12.27 1.55
N GLU A 132 -6.81 11.28 1.04
CA GLU A 132 -7.53 10.27 1.82
C GLU A 132 -6.61 9.10 2.25
N ILE A 133 -5.36 9.00 1.76
CA ILE A 133 -4.46 7.90 2.08
C ILE A 133 -3.95 8.01 3.52
N ASN A 134 -4.12 6.93 4.28
CA ASN A 134 -3.47 6.77 5.57
C ASN A 134 -2.15 6.01 5.41
N LYS A 135 -1.02 6.70 5.52
CA LYS A 135 0.31 6.09 5.37
C LYS A 135 0.71 5.12 6.49
N GLU A 136 0.00 5.15 7.62
CA GLU A 136 0.25 4.29 8.78
C GLU A 136 -0.51 2.95 8.71
N MET A 137 -1.34 2.78 7.68
CA MET A 137 -2.23 1.62 7.54
C MET A 137 -2.48 1.31 6.06
N LEU A 138 -2.41 0.05 5.70
CA LEU A 138 -2.71 -0.39 4.34
C LEU A 138 -4.23 -0.44 4.12
N GLU A 139 -4.77 0.48 3.32
CA GLU A 139 -6.20 0.55 3.01
C GLU A 139 -6.49 -0.02 1.61
N PHE A 140 -7.32 -1.06 1.55
CA PHE A 140 -7.74 -1.69 0.31
C PHE A 140 -9.10 -1.19 -0.16
N THR A 141 -9.22 -0.96 -1.47
CA THR A 141 -10.49 -0.68 -2.12
C THR A 141 -11.22 -2.00 -2.42
N VAL A 142 -12.49 -2.11 -2.01
CA VAL A 142 -13.26 -3.35 -2.14
C VAL A 142 -14.59 -3.16 -2.83
N GLU A 143 -15.06 -4.22 -3.48
CA GLU A 143 -16.43 -4.41 -3.95
C GLU A 143 -17.12 -5.41 -3.02
N LEU A 144 -18.28 -5.03 -2.47
CA LEU A 144 -19.06 -5.91 -1.62
C LEU A 144 -19.87 -6.91 -2.45
N VAL A 145 -20.09 -8.08 -1.89
CA VAL A 145 -21.02 -9.07 -2.46
C VAL A 145 -22.45 -8.60 -2.25
N ASP A 146 -23.31 -8.77 -3.26
CA ASP A 146 -24.73 -8.44 -3.18
C ASP A 146 -25.42 -9.19 -2.06
N GLY A 147 -26.24 -8.47 -1.28
CA GLY A 147 -26.97 -9.06 -0.17
C GLY A 147 -26.12 -9.39 1.06
N ILE A 148 -24.91 -8.86 1.17
CA ILE A 148 -24.05 -9.03 2.35
C ILE A 148 -24.82 -8.74 3.64
N PRO A 149 -24.78 -9.61 4.66
CA PRO A 149 -25.38 -9.34 5.97
C PRO A 149 -24.82 -8.06 6.60
N GLU A 150 -25.70 -7.25 7.22
CA GLU A 150 -25.32 -5.93 7.75
C GLU A 150 -24.17 -6.00 8.76
N ILE A 151 -24.11 -7.04 9.58
CA ILE A 151 -23.02 -7.19 10.55
C ILE A 151 -21.68 -7.44 9.88
N GLU A 152 -21.67 -8.25 8.82
CA GLU A 152 -20.45 -8.55 8.05
C GLU A 152 -20.01 -7.33 7.26
N ARG A 153 -20.96 -6.55 6.72
CA ARG A 153 -20.69 -5.27 6.10
C ARG A 153 -20.01 -4.28 7.07
N LYS A 154 -20.49 -4.20 8.32
CA LYS A 154 -19.85 -3.37 9.36
C LYS A 154 -18.44 -3.85 9.67
N ILE A 155 -18.24 -5.16 9.81
CA ILE A 155 -16.91 -5.72 10.04
C ILE A 155 -15.95 -5.32 8.94
N VAL A 156 -16.37 -5.34 7.66
CA VAL A 156 -15.51 -4.95 6.54
C VAL A 156 -15.24 -3.45 6.52
N LEU A 157 -16.26 -2.59 6.62
CA LEU A 157 -16.12 -1.16 6.30
C LEU A 157 -15.91 -0.23 7.49
N GLU A 158 -16.29 -0.65 8.71
CA GLU A 158 -16.27 0.23 9.88
C GLU A 158 -15.18 -0.14 10.89
N GLU A 159 -14.48 -1.28 10.68
CA GLU A 159 -13.42 -1.73 11.56
C GLU A 159 -12.05 -1.57 10.89
N PHE A 160 -11.02 -1.36 11.70
CA PHE A 160 -9.66 -1.58 11.24
C PHE A 160 -9.17 -2.94 11.71
N HIS A 161 -8.26 -3.50 10.97
CA HIS A 161 -7.77 -4.86 11.18
C HIS A 161 -6.25 -4.86 11.33
N PHE A 162 -5.72 -5.94 11.89
CA PHE A 162 -4.30 -6.26 11.78
C PHE A 162 -4.10 -7.76 11.66
N ASN A 163 -3.13 -8.12 10.85
CA ASN A 163 -2.76 -9.50 10.67
C ASN A 163 -2.16 -10.06 11.97
N ARG A 164 -2.48 -11.30 12.27
CA ARG A 164 -1.95 -12.00 13.46
C ARG A 164 -0.44 -12.24 13.33
N GLY A 165 0.22 -12.34 14.49
CA GLY A 165 1.64 -12.69 14.54
C GLY A 165 1.96 -14.12 14.09
N ASP A 166 0.99 -15.07 14.22
CA ASP A 166 1.06 -16.43 13.68
C ASP A 166 0.63 -16.43 12.20
N ASN A 167 1.51 -15.95 11.33
CA ASN A 167 1.26 -15.74 9.91
C ASN A 167 0.89 -17.05 9.19
N SER A 168 -0.10 -16.98 8.30
CA SER A 168 -0.53 -18.09 7.46
C SER A 168 -0.13 -17.83 6.01
N GLU A 169 0.23 -18.88 5.29
CA GLU A 169 0.55 -18.80 3.87
C GLU A 169 -0.66 -18.44 2.99
N TYR A 170 -1.86 -18.79 3.45
CA TYR A 170 -3.09 -18.68 2.67
C TYR A 170 -3.95 -17.50 3.06
N MET A 171 -3.88 -17.02 4.30
CA MET A 171 -4.79 -16.02 4.83
C MET A 171 -4.10 -15.02 5.76
N ALA A 172 -4.37 -13.74 5.59
CA ALA A 172 -4.19 -12.74 6.62
C ALA A 172 -5.41 -12.76 7.54
N ARG A 173 -5.23 -12.94 8.86
CA ARG A 173 -6.32 -13.15 9.81
C ARG A 173 -6.40 -12.05 10.84
N SER A 174 -7.61 -11.48 11.04
CA SER A 174 -7.88 -10.46 12.05
C SER A 174 -8.85 -10.99 13.10
N THR A 175 -8.35 -11.17 14.31
CA THR A 175 -9.13 -11.75 15.43
C THR A 175 -10.12 -10.75 16.06
N GLN A 176 -9.93 -9.45 15.86
CA GLN A 176 -10.67 -8.42 16.59
C GLN A 176 -12.17 -8.47 16.36
N SER A 177 -12.61 -8.65 15.11
CA SER A 177 -14.03 -8.68 14.78
C SER A 177 -14.78 -9.76 15.54
N ARG A 178 -14.25 -10.99 15.61
CA ARG A 178 -14.91 -12.06 16.38
C ARG A 178 -14.96 -11.80 17.89
N VAL A 179 -14.02 -11.03 18.42
CA VAL A 179 -14.02 -10.65 19.86
C VAL A 179 -15.04 -9.55 20.08
N LYS A 180 -15.05 -8.52 19.23
CA LYS A 180 -15.95 -7.37 19.33
C LYS A 180 -17.42 -7.78 19.14
N TYR A 181 -17.68 -8.64 18.18
CA TYR A 181 -19.03 -9.10 17.81
C TYR A 181 -19.37 -10.47 18.40
N LYS A 182 -18.75 -10.83 19.53
CA LYS A 182 -19.03 -12.09 20.22
C LYS A 182 -20.51 -12.17 20.65
N GLY A 183 -21.17 -13.21 20.22
CA GLY A 183 -22.60 -13.46 20.50
C GLY A 183 -23.54 -13.07 19.38
N GLU A 184 -23.04 -12.37 18.36
CA GLU A 184 -23.78 -12.15 17.13
C GLU A 184 -23.86 -13.44 16.29
N LYS A 185 -24.76 -13.46 15.30
CA LYS A 185 -24.98 -14.59 14.41
C LYS A 185 -24.37 -14.36 13.05
N PHE A 186 -23.64 -15.34 12.58
CA PHE A 186 -22.99 -15.37 11.27
C PHE A 186 -23.47 -16.59 10.47
N PRO A 187 -24.72 -16.59 9.97
CA PRO A 187 -25.23 -17.71 9.20
C PRO A 187 -24.40 -17.89 7.92
N PRO A 188 -24.30 -19.13 7.39
CA PRO A 188 -23.66 -19.36 6.10
C PRO A 188 -24.29 -18.50 5.01
N PHE A 189 -23.46 -17.75 4.29
CA PHE A 189 -23.81 -16.83 3.22
C PHE A 189 -22.74 -16.86 2.15
N ASN A 190 -23.13 -16.97 0.86
CA ASN A 190 -22.21 -16.89 -0.29
C ASN A 190 -20.86 -17.61 -0.07
N THR A 191 -20.85 -18.92 -0.25
CA THR A 191 -19.68 -19.78 0.03
C THR A 191 -19.06 -20.41 -1.24
N PRO A 192 -18.69 -19.61 -2.27
CA PRO A 192 -17.97 -20.11 -3.45
C PRO A 192 -16.53 -20.53 -3.07
N ASP A 193 -15.81 -21.14 -4.02
CA ASP A 193 -14.37 -21.28 -3.90
C ASP A 193 -13.71 -19.90 -3.74
N ILE A 194 -12.79 -19.82 -2.80
CA ILE A 194 -12.15 -18.58 -2.38
C ILE A 194 -11.01 -18.23 -3.35
N LYS A 195 -10.94 -16.98 -3.75
CA LYS A 195 -9.90 -16.44 -4.63
C LYS A 195 -8.99 -15.48 -3.88
N ARG A 196 -7.74 -15.34 -4.33
CA ARG A 196 -6.83 -14.30 -3.83
C ARG A 196 -7.52 -12.94 -3.90
N GLY A 197 -7.51 -12.20 -2.77
CA GLY A 197 -8.16 -10.90 -2.62
C GLY A 197 -9.62 -10.97 -2.15
N ASP A 198 -10.19 -12.16 -1.96
CA ASP A 198 -11.49 -12.27 -1.31
C ASP A 198 -11.38 -11.94 0.18
N ILE A 199 -12.36 -11.17 0.65
CA ILE A 199 -12.57 -10.87 2.07
C ILE A 199 -13.58 -11.88 2.61
N ILE A 200 -13.23 -12.51 3.72
CA ILE A 200 -13.98 -13.61 4.30
C ILE A 200 -14.38 -13.24 5.72
N VAL A 201 -15.60 -13.59 6.11
CA VAL A 201 -16.03 -13.62 7.51
C VAL A 201 -16.44 -15.06 7.83
N GLU A 202 -15.86 -15.63 8.87
CA GLU A 202 -16.14 -17.01 9.27
C GLU A 202 -17.55 -17.15 9.83
N SER A 203 -18.28 -18.15 9.33
CA SER A 203 -19.67 -18.42 9.74
C SER A 203 -19.77 -19.16 11.08
N ASP A 204 -20.99 -19.27 11.62
CA ASP A 204 -21.32 -20.02 12.84
C ASP A 204 -20.90 -21.51 12.75
N LEU A 205 -20.71 -22.05 11.53
CA LEU A 205 -20.22 -23.42 11.33
C LEU A 205 -18.76 -23.64 11.77
N TYR A 206 -17.98 -22.56 11.88
CA TYR A 206 -16.63 -22.59 12.49
C TYR A 206 -16.66 -22.23 13.98
N THR A 207 -17.80 -22.21 14.62
CA THR A 207 -18.07 -21.99 16.06
C THR A 207 -17.10 -21.02 16.77
N ARG A 208 -15.83 -21.40 16.96
CA ARG A 208 -14.82 -20.61 17.68
C ARG A 208 -14.26 -19.44 16.86
N TYR A 209 -14.44 -19.46 15.56
CA TYR A 209 -13.95 -18.44 14.63
C TYR A 209 -15.05 -17.57 14.05
N ALA A 210 -16.33 -17.86 14.40
CA ALA A 210 -17.48 -17.08 13.91
C ALA A 210 -17.26 -15.58 14.06
N GLY A 211 -17.41 -14.82 12.97
CA GLY A 211 -17.17 -13.39 12.91
C GLY A 211 -15.69 -12.95 12.76
N GLU A 212 -14.72 -13.89 12.64
CA GLU A 212 -13.32 -13.54 12.33
C GLU A 212 -13.22 -13.11 10.88
N LEU A 213 -12.68 -11.91 10.63
CA LEU A 213 -12.37 -11.47 9.28
C LEU A 213 -11.03 -12.03 8.84
N GLN A 214 -10.98 -12.47 7.59
CA GLN A 214 -9.77 -12.96 6.94
C GLN A 214 -9.67 -12.41 5.51
N VAL A 215 -8.44 -12.26 5.01
CA VAL A 215 -8.15 -11.87 3.63
C VAL A 215 -7.42 -13.01 2.95
N ALA A 216 -7.93 -13.48 1.82
CA ALA A 216 -7.31 -14.56 1.07
C ALA A 216 -6.04 -14.10 0.34
N LEU A 217 -4.91 -14.71 0.67
CA LEU A 217 -3.62 -14.47 0.01
C LEU A 217 -3.39 -15.41 -1.18
N LYS A 218 -4.14 -16.51 -1.26
CA LYS A 218 -4.09 -17.50 -2.33
C LYS A 218 -5.47 -18.06 -2.62
N ASP A 219 -5.62 -18.64 -3.80
CA ASP A 219 -6.82 -19.41 -4.17
C ASP A 219 -6.94 -20.68 -3.33
N MET A 220 -8.14 -20.99 -2.86
CA MET A 220 -8.40 -22.18 -2.06
C MET A 220 -9.84 -22.65 -2.18
N LYS A 221 -10.07 -23.92 -1.84
CA LYS A 221 -11.42 -24.50 -1.76
C LYS A 221 -12.15 -23.99 -0.52
N ASN A 222 -13.43 -23.64 -0.69
CA ASN A 222 -14.31 -23.32 0.43
C ASN A 222 -15.03 -24.59 0.92
N SER A 223 -14.98 -24.83 2.22
CA SER A 223 -15.70 -25.95 2.85
C SER A 223 -17.19 -25.65 3.10
N GLY A 224 -17.70 -24.52 2.61
CA GLY A 224 -19.06 -24.04 2.86
C GLY A 224 -19.24 -23.37 4.23
N LYS A 225 -18.14 -23.04 4.92
CA LYS A 225 -18.17 -22.47 6.29
C LYS A 225 -17.68 -21.03 6.34
N SER A 226 -17.05 -20.55 5.29
CA SER A 226 -16.44 -19.21 5.20
C SER A 226 -17.28 -18.37 4.23
N ASN A 227 -17.83 -17.27 4.73
CA ASN A 227 -18.63 -16.33 3.94
C ASN A 227 -17.71 -15.42 3.14
N VAL A 228 -17.74 -15.48 1.82
CA VAL A 228 -17.05 -14.51 0.95
C VAL A 228 -17.93 -13.26 0.86
N VAL A 229 -17.50 -12.15 1.44
CA VAL A 229 -18.32 -10.96 1.68
C VAL A 229 -17.93 -9.76 0.84
N ALA A 230 -16.68 -9.71 0.39
CA ALA A 230 -16.17 -8.66 -0.47
C ALA A 230 -14.96 -9.16 -1.28
N ARG A 231 -14.53 -8.35 -2.24
CA ARG A 231 -13.31 -8.60 -3.02
C ARG A 231 -12.51 -7.32 -3.19
N ILE A 232 -11.20 -7.42 -3.01
CA ILE A 232 -10.25 -6.33 -3.32
C ILE A 232 -10.21 -6.12 -4.84
N VAL A 233 -10.19 -4.86 -5.26
CA VAL A 233 -10.08 -4.50 -6.69
C VAL A 233 -8.78 -5.04 -7.31
N GLU A 234 -8.82 -5.40 -8.59
CA GLU A 234 -7.70 -6.06 -9.28
C GLU A 234 -6.40 -5.25 -9.19
N GLU A 235 -6.50 -3.93 -9.32
CA GLU A 235 -5.37 -3.00 -9.32
C GLU A 235 -4.60 -2.97 -7.99
N GLU A 236 -5.21 -3.43 -6.89
CA GLU A 236 -4.62 -3.45 -5.55
C GLU A 236 -4.21 -4.84 -5.06
N LEU A 237 -4.49 -5.93 -5.82
CA LEU A 237 -4.19 -7.29 -5.38
C LEU A 237 -2.71 -7.53 -5.04
N PHE A 238 -1.80 -6.88 -5.73
CA PHE A 238 -0.35 -7.01 -5.47
C PHE A 238 0.05 -6.43 -4.11
N LEU A 239 -0.73 -5.48 -3.55
CA LEU A 239 -0.48 -4.91 -2.22
C LEU A 239 -0.68 -5.93 -1.09
N LEU A 240 -1.35 -7.06 -1.36
CA LEU A 240 -1.47 -8.17 -0.41
C LEU A 240 -0.11 -8.76 -0.01
N ASP A 241 0.91 -8.64 -0.86
CA ASP A 241 2.26 -9.11 -0.59
C ASP A 241 2.96 -8.30 0.52
N TYR A 242 2.39 -7.15 0.92
CA TYR A 242 2.87 -6.31 2.01
C TYR A 242 2.13 -6.53 3.35
N ILE A 243 1.19 -7.49 3.40
CA ILE A 243 0.53 -7.86 4.66
C ILE A 243 1.43 -8.81 5.46
N GLU A 244 2.33 -8.25 6.23
CA GLU A 244 3.20 -8.97 7.16
C GLU A 244 2.51 -9.20 8.52
N PRO A 245 3.08 -9.99 9.46
CA PRO A 245 2.62 -10.06 10.83
C PRO A 245 2.49 -8.66 11.45
N TRP A 246 1.35 -8.39 12.08
CA TRP A 246 0.98 -7.12 12.74
C TRP A 246 0.74 -5.94 11.80
N THR A 247 0.80 -6.11 10.48
CA THR A 247 0.38 -5.08 9.53
C THR A 247 -1.06 -4.67 9.82
N LYS A 248 -1.26 -3.36 9.99
CA LYS A 248 -2.59 -2.75 10.12
C LYS A 248 -3.20 -2.56 8.74
N PHE A 249 -4.47 -2.90 8.60
CA PHE A 249 -5.18 -2.70 7.33
C PHE A 249 -6.67 -2.37 7.56
N SER A 250 -7.27 -1.79 6.55
CA SER A 250 -8.71 -1.47 6.50
C SER A 250 -9.21 -1.57 5.07
N PHE A 251 -10.52 -1.35 4.92
CA PHE A 251 -11.16 -1.40 3.61
C PHE A 251 -12.01 -0.17 3.38
N LYS A 252 -12.02 0.31 2.15
CA LYS A 252 -12.95 1.32 1.66
C LYS A 252 -13.74 0.82 0.47
N LEU A 253 -14.99 1.26 0.37
CA LEU A 253 -15.85 0.89 -0.75
C LEU A 253 -15.35 1.55 -2.04
N LYS A 254 -15.34 0.80 -3.13
CA LYS A 254 -15.14 1.34 -4.47
C LYS A 254 -16.25 2.35 -4.77
N LYS A 255 -15.86 3.55 -5.18
CA LYS A 255 -16.77 4.65 -5.55
C LYS A 255 -17.37 4.44 -6.93
#